data_6855405dd634a27b9717a4fe494ace4e
#
_entry.id   6855405dd634a27b9717a4fe494ace4e
#
_cell.length_a   1.000
_cell.length_b   1.000
_cell.length_c   1.000
_cell.angle_alpha   90.00
_cell.angle_beta   90.00
_cell.angle_gamma   90.00
#
_symmetry.space_group_name_H-M   'P 1'
#
loop_
_entity.id
_entity.type
_entity.pdbx_description
1 polymer ?
#
loop_
_entity_poly.entity_id
_entity_poly.type
_entity_poly.pdbx_seq_one_letter_code
_entity_poly.pdbx_strand_id
1 'polypeptide(L)'
;MDNSRKPGVIAFVCAMPMELRPLVRKLSLHKSQIGDLRVRAGTLGGHQLVAIVTGMGTRLAKTETGRLLDAVGVQRVVVVGITGAVDNTTPIGTLVLPEVVVDSVSGVEYRPAPFGGGSPHGKMWTTDLLLTDTDEVAGLRARGVVSLDMETAAVAEVCEGRGIPWSVFRAISDRATDGSIDEEIFHLSHRDGTPNGPAVARYLLRHPALIPRMVRLGRGVTRAAETAAAAAVRACSQP
;
A
#
# COMPACT_ATOMS: atom_id res chain seq x y z
N MET A 1 31.35 25.84 -1.69
CA MET A 1 31.35 24.49 -1.10
C MET A 1 30.20 23.74 -1.72
N ASP A 2 30.50 22.94 -2.72
CA ASP A 2 29.52 22.15 -3.47
C ASP A 2 29.00 21.02 -2.54
N ASN A 3 27.81 21.23 -1.99
CA ASN A 3 27.13 20.24 -1.17
C ASN A 3 26.32 19.32 -2.11
N SER A 4 27.03 18.62 -3.00
CA SER A 4 26.45 17.52 -3.79
C SER A 4 25.99 16.44 -2.81
N ARG A 5 24.74 16.53 -2.35
CA ARG A 5 24.08 15.47 -1.59
C ARG A 5 24.25 14.17 -2.36
N LYS A 6 25.02 13.22 -1.78
CA LYS A 6 25.10 11.86 -2.34
C LYS A 6 23.67 11.41 -2.63
N PRO A 7 23.41 10.86 -3.82
CA PRO A 7 22.09 10.36 -4.16
C PRO A 7 21.65 9.33 -3.10
N GLY A 8 20.59 9.66 -2.38
CA GLY A 8 20.07 8.81 -1.32
C GLY A 8 19.25 7.66 -1.87
N VAL A 9 18.99 6.65 -1.03
CA VAL A 9 18.13 5.53 -1.37
C VAL A 9 16.67 5.90 -1.09
N ILE A 10 15.79 5.74 -2.08
CA ILE A 10 14.34 5.78 -1.90
C ILE A 10 13.83 4.34 -1.83
N ALA A 11 13.15 4.00 -0.75
CA ALA A 11 12.61 2.67 -0.53
C ALA A 11 11.09 2.65 -0.78
N PHE A 12 10.64 1.79 -1.69
CA PHE A 12 9.22 1.51 -1.89
C PHE A 12 8.81 0.31 -1.04
N VAL A 13 7.73 0.46 -0.29
CA VAL A 13 7.12 -0.59 0.52
C VAL A 13 5.73 -0.89 -0.03
N CYS A 14 5.52 -2.13 -0.47
CA CYS A 14 4.26 -2.66 -0.96
C CYS A 14 3.85 -3.85 -0.10
N ALA A 15 2.55 -4.03 0.18
CA ALA A 15 2.07 -5.20 0.91
C ALA A 15 2.08 -6.46 0.04
N MET A 16 1.76 -6.33 -1.24
CA MET A 16 1.51 -7.46 -2.14
C MET A 16 2.34 -7.39 -3.42
N PRO A 17 2.69 -8.55 -4.02
CA PRO A 17 3.40 -8.59 -5.30
C PRO A 17 2.67 -7.87 -6.43
N MET A 18 1.34 -7.84 -6.42
CA MET A 18 0.52 -7.16 -7.43
C MET A 18 0.65 -5.63 -7.38
N GLU A 19 0.89 -5.08 -6.21
CA GLU A 19 1.15 -3.64 -6.01
C GLU A 19 2.55 -3.25 -6.49
N LEU A 20 3.52 -4.15 -6.31
CA LEU A 20 4.90 -3.94 -6.73
C LEU A 20 5.08 -4.03 -8.26
N ARG A 21 4.30 -4.86 -8.96
CA ARG A 21 4.44 -5.09 -10.42
C ARG A 21 4.45 -3.81 -11.26
N PRO A 22 3.53 -2.84 -11.07
CA PRO A 22 3.56 -1.59 -11.82
C PRO A 22 4.83 -0.76 -11.60
N LEU A 23 5.36 -0.72 -10.37
CA LEU A 23 6.62 -0.05 -10.04
C LEU A 23 7.80 -0.72 -10.76
N VAL A 24 7.88 -2.06 -10.71
CA VAL A 24 8.92 -2.84 -11.41
C VAL A 24 8.95 -2.50 -12.88
N ARG A 25 7.78 -2.43 -13.54
CA ARG A 25 7.69 -2.12 -14.96
C ARG A 25 8.04 -0.66 -15.27
N LYS A 26 7.50 0.30 -14.50
CA LYS A 26 7.68 1.75 -14.75
C LYS A 26 9.09 2.23 -14.46
N LEU A 27 9.76 1.61 -13.48
CA LEU A 27 11.10 1.98 -13.01
C LEU A 27 12.18 0.99 -13.48
N SER A 28 11.82 -0.01 -14.30
CA SER A 28 12.73 -1.05 -14.78
C SER A 28 13.52 -1.73 -13.66
N LEU A 29 12.85 -1.98 -12.51
CA LEU A 29 13.51 -2.58 -11.36
C LEU A 29 13.85 -4.04 -11.63
N HIS A 30 15.07 -4.44 -11.31
CA HIS A 30 15.54 -5.82 -11.43
C HIS A 30 15.53 -6.55 -10.09
N LYS A 31 15.57 -7.88 -10.12
CA LYS A 31 15.73 -8.71 -8.91
C LYS A 31 17.10 -8.47 -8.31
N SER A 32 17.16 -8.25 -7.01
CA SER A 32 18.38 -8.08 -6.25
C SER A 32 18.22 -8.67 -4.85
N GLN A 33 19.31 -8.72 -4.10
CA GLN A 33 19.35 -9.20 -2.72
C GLN A 33 20.27 -8.28 -1.90
N ILE A 34 19.84 -7.98 -0.68
CA ILE A 34 20.61 -7.21 0.31
C ILE A 34 20.61 -8.02 1.60
N GLY A 35 21.77 -8.62 1.93
CA GLY A 35 21.80 -9.65 2.96
C GLY A 35 20.87 -10.82 2.61
N ASP A 36 19.92 -11.11 3.48
CA ASP A 36 18.90 -12.15 3.28
C ASP A 36 17.55 -11.58 2.70
N LEU A 37 17.49 -10.25 2.48
CA LEU A 37 16.31 -9.60 1.93
C LEU A 37 16.26 -9.72 0.41
N ARG A 38 15.15 -10.26 -0.12
CA ARG A 38 14.84 -10.22 -1.55
C ARG A 38 14.22 -8.86 -1.88
N VAL A 39 14.87 -8.11 -2.74
CA VAL A 39 14.43 -6.77 -3.13
C VAL A 39 14.30 -6.63 -4.65
N ARG A 40 13.68 -5.56 -5.09
CA ARG A 40 13.82 -5.02 -6.43
C ARG A 40 14.66 -3.76 -6.34
N ALA A 41 15.62 -3.59 -7.25
CA ALA A 41 16.54 -2.47 -7.25
C ALA A 41 16.58 -1.78 -8.61
N GLY A 42 16.91 -0.50 -8.62
CA GLY A 42 17.04 0.31 -9.83
C GLY A 42 17.53 1.71 -9.50
N THR A 43 17.43 2.61 -10.48
CA THR A 43 17.81 4.02 -10.32
C THR A 43 16.82 4.92 -11.04
N LEU A 44 16.59 6.12 -10.50
CA LEU A 44 15.78 7.16 -11.14
C LEU A 44 16.30 8.54 -10.70
N GLY A 45 16.58 9.43 -11.66
CA GLY A 45 16.99 10.81 -11.36
C GLY A 45 18.23 10.93 -10.46
N GLY A 46 19.14 9.96 -10.51
CA GLY A 46 20.31 9.91 -9.63
C GLY A 46 20.07 9.22 -8.30
N HIS A 47 18.83 8.97 -7.89
CA HIS A 47 18.51 8.20 -6.68
C HIS A 47 18.62 6.70 -6.92
N GLN A 48 19.16 5.98 -5.93
CA GLN A 48 19.02 4.53 -5.86
C GLN A 48 17.64 4.17 -5.38
N LEU A 49 17.04 3.15 -5.99
CA LEU A 49 15.70 2.68 -5.67
C LEU A 49 15.77 1.26 -5.14
N VAL A 50 15.08 1.01 -4.05
CA VAL A 50 14.87 -0.34 -3.51
C VAL A 50 13.39 -0.53 -3.25
N ALA A 51 12.85 -1.70 -3.58
CA ALA A 51 11.45 -2.00 -3.33
C ALA A 51 11.29 -3.41 -2.73
N ILE A 52 10.43 -3.53 -1.73
CA ILE A 52 10.11 -4.79 -1.05
C ILE A 52 8.62 -5.09 -1.08
N VAL A 53 8.29 -6.34 -0.84
CA VAL A 53 6.94 -6.81 -0.49
C VAL A 53 6.98 -7.29 0.95
N THR A 54 6.11 -6.73 1.78
CA THR A 54 6.07 -7.04 3.22
C THR A 54 5.16 -8.23 3.55
N GLY A 55 4.15 -8.48 2.74
CA GLY A 55 2.97 -9.27 3.10
C GLY A 55 1.88 -8.40 3.72
N MET A 56 0.68 -8.95 3.83
CA MET A 56 -0.49 -8.26 4.39
C MET A 56 -0.46 -8.22 5.92
N GLY A 57 -0.92 -7.12 6.48
CA GLY A 57 -1.12 -6.91 7.91
C GLY A 57 0.02 -6.20 8.61
N THR A 58 -0.34 -5.54 9.72
CA THR A 58 0.54 -4.63 10.48
C THR A 58 1.82 -5.32 10.95
N ARG A 59 1.75 -6.56 11.43
CA ARG A 59 2.90 -7.29 11.95
C ARG A 59 3.97 -7.56 10.89
N LEU A 60 3.58 -7.99 9.69
CA LEU A 60 4.52 -8.24 8.59
C LEU A 60 5.10 -6.93 8.06
N ALA A 61 4.25 -5.91 7.88
CA ALA A 61 4.67 -4.58 7.46
C ALA A 61 5.74 -3.99 8.40
N LYS A 62 5.51 -4.06 9.71
CA LYS A 62 6.47 -3.61 10.73
C LYS A 62 7.80 -4.36 10.65
N THR A 63 7.73 -5.70 10.61
CA THR A 63 8.92 -6.56 10.59
C THR A 63 9.78 -6.33 9.34
N GLU A 64 9.18 -6.41 8.15
CA GLU A 64 9.93 -6.33 6.90
C GLU A 64 10.43 -4.91 6.61
N THR A 65 9.67 -3.88 6.99
CA THR A 65 10.16 -2.50 6.93
C THR A 65 11.34 -2.30 7.87
N GLY A 66 11.27 -2.82 9.10
CA GLY A 66 12.38 -2.76 10.04
C GLY A 66 13.65 -3.40 9.47
N ARG A 67 13.55 -4.62 8.94
CA ARG A 67 14.68 -5.34 8.31
C ARG A 67 15.28 -4.56 7.14
N LEU A 68 14.43 -3.95 6.29
CA LEU A 68 14.90 -3.12 5.18
C LEU A 68 15.72 -1.93 5.69
N LEU A 69 15.21 -1.21 6.69
CA LEU A 69 15.88 -0.03 7.24
C LEU A 69 17.13 -0.37 8.06
N ASP A 70 17.25 -1.59 8.57
CA ASP A 70 18.49 -2.10 9.19
C ASP A 70 19.56 -2.43 8.14
N ALA A 71 19.15 -2.90 6.97
CA ALA A 71 20.04 -3.35 5.91
C ALA A 71 20.49 -2.22 4.96
N VAL A 72 19.71 -1.12 4.85
CA VAL A 72 19.93 -0.06 3.87
C VAL A 72 19.77 1.32 4.50
N GLY A 73 20.73 2.21 4.26
CA GLY A 73 20.62 3.63 4.61
C GLY A 73 19.61 4.34 3.71
N VAL A 74 18.33 4.31 4.11
CA VAL A 74 17.21 4.88 3.35
C VAL A 74 17.03 6.35 3.68
N GLN A 75 16.90 7.19 2.64
CA GLN A 75 16.60 8.61 2.76
C GLN A 75 15.09 8.88 2.89
N ARG A 76 14.26 8.06 2.28
CA ARG A 76 12.80 8.17 2.30
C ARG A 76 12.15 6.81 2.06
N VAL A 77 11.07 6.56 2.79
CA VAL A 77 10.18 5.43 2.52
C VAL A 77 8.93 5.93 1.78
N VAL A 78 8.52 5.20 0.76
CA VAL A 78 7.30 5.47 -0.01
C VAL A 78 6.40 4.23 0.06
N VAL A 79 5.30 4.32 0.78
CA VAL A 79 4.27 3.26 0.84
C VAL A 79 3.43 3.36 -0.43
N VAL A 80 3.37 2.28 -1.19
CA VAL A 80 2.64 2.24 -2.47
C VAL A 80 1.74 1.02 -2.53
N GLY A 81 0.46 1.22 -2.78
CA GLY A 81 -0.46 0.10 -2.87
C GLY A 81 -1.92 0.50 -3.05
N ILE A 82 -2.79 -0.44 -2.69
CA ILE A 82 -4.23 -0.29 -2.78
C ILE A 82 -4.85 -0.04 -1.40
N THR A 83 -6.09 0.45 -1.37
CA THR A 83 -6.84 0.74 -0.14
C THR A 83 -8.34 0.63 -0.41
N GLY A 84 -9.12 0.26 0.60
CA GLY A 84 -10.57 0.26 0.54
C GLY A 84 -11.15 1.65 0.83
N ALA A 85 -12.20 2.07 0.12
CA ALA A 85 -12.93 3.29 0.43
C ALA A 85 -13.97 3.05 1.52
N VAL A 86 -14.13 4.01 2.43
CA VAL A 86 -15.25 4.02 3.40
C VAL A 86 -16.56 4.57 2.79
N ASP A 87 -16.46 5.14 1.61
CA ASP A 87 -17.58 5.76 0.88
C ASP A 87 -17.90 4.96 -0.38
N ASN A 88 -19.15 4.56 -0.53
CA ASN A 88 -19.61 3.78 -1.69
C ASN A 88 -19.71 4.60 -2.99
N THR A 89 -19.53 5.92 -2.95
CA THR A 89 -19.54 6.81 -4.12
C THR A 89 -18.14 7.07 -4.68
N THR A 90 -17.08 6.86 -3.89
CA THR A 90 -15.71 7.07 -4.33
C THR A 90 -15.33 6.13 -5.49
N PRO A 91 -14.87 6.65 -6.64
CA PRO A 91 -14.55 5.82 -7.78
C PRO A 91 -13.34 4.91 -7.54
N ILE A 92 -13.40 3.69 -8.09
CA ILE A 92 -12.25 2.77 -8.12
C ILE A 92 -11.11 3.40 -8.94
N GLY A 93 -9.91 3.37 -8.38
CA GLY A 93 -8.71 4.00 -8.93
C GLY A 93 -8.50 5.46 -8.49
N THR A 94 -9.36 6.00 -7.60
CA THR A 94 -9.10 7.30 -6.98
C THR A 94 -7.82 7.25 -6.15
N LEU A 95 -6.90 8.18 -6.39
CA LEU A 95 -5.65 8.31 -5.62
C LEU A 95 -5.98 8.84 -4.22
N VAL A 96 -5.38 8.23 -3.22
CA VAL A 96 -5.46 8.60 -1.81
C VAL A 96 -4.07 9.00 -1.32
N LEU A 97 -3.96 10.25 -0.88
CA LEU A 97 -2.80 10.83 -0.21
C LEU A 97 -3.30 11.28 1.16
N PRO A 98 -3.20 10.47 2.23
CA PRO A 98 -3.78 10.83 3.52
C PRO A 98 -3.01 11.98 4.18
N GLU A 99 -3.72 12.89 4.86
CA GLU A 99 -3.12 13.86 5.77
C GLU A 99 -2.63 13.20 7.07
N VAL A 100 -3.38 12.18 7.48
CA VAL A 100 -3.16 11.44 8.73
C VAL A 100 -3.40 9.97 8.49
N VAL A 101 -2.53 9.14 9.04
CA VAL A 101 -2.72 7.69 9.14
C VAL A 101 -2.94 7.33 10.60
N VAL A 102 -4.01 6.62 10.91
CA VAL A 102 -4.40 6.25 12.27
C VAL A 102 -4.20 4.76 12.47
N ASP A 103 -3.48 4.36 13.49
CA ASP A 103 -3.45 2.98 13.95
C ASP A 103 -4.73 2.67 14.75
N SER A 104 -5.51 1.70 14.29
CA SER A 104 -6.79 1.34 14.90
C SER A 104 -6.67 0.79 16.33
N VAL A 105 -5.52 0.20 16.68
CA VAL A 105 -5.30 -0.45 17.97
C VAL A 105 -4.86 0.55 19.03
N SER A 106 -3.87 1.38 18.71
CA SER A 106 -3.31 2.34 19.64
C SER A 106 -3.99 3.72 19.60
N GLY A 107 -4.68 4.04 18.50
CA GLY A 107 -5.22 5.37 18.24
C GLY A 107 -4.15 6.41 17.87
N VAL A 108 -2.89 6.00 17.70
CA VAL A 108 -1.81 6.93 17.33
C VAL A 108 -2.01 7.44 15.92
N GLU A 109 -1.85 8.75 15.75
CA GLU A 109 -1.90 9.45 14.47
C GLU A 109 -0.49 9.74 13.95
N TYR A 110 -0.20 9.30 12.72
CA TYR A 110 1.04 9.52 12.00
C TYR A 110 0.79 10.47 10.83
N ARG A 111 1.76 11.35 10.53
CA ARG A 111 1.63 12.34 9.45
C ARG A 111 2.65 12.08 8.36
N PRO A 112 2.21 11.62 7.16
CA PRO A 112 3.12 11.45 6.03
C PRO A 112 3.82 12.75 5.65
N ALA A 113 5.11 12.67 5.36
CA ALA A 113 5.84 13.81 4.83
C ALA A 113 5.40 14.09 3.37
N PRO A 114 5.20 15.35 2.98
CA PRO A 114 4.89 15.70 1.61
C PRO A 114 5.93 15.15 0.62
N PHE A 115 5.46 14.61 -0.51
CA PHE A 115 6.31 14.11 -1.58
C PHE A 115 5.62 14.25 -2.93
N GLY A 116 6.19 15.07 -3.81
CA GLY A 116 5.52 15.45 -5.05
C GLY A 116 4.39 16.48 -4.84
N GLY A 117 3.73 16.86 -5.93
CA GLY A 117 2.74 17.95 -5.97
C GLY A 117 1.30 17.57 -5.62
N GLY A 118 1.07 16.48 -4.89
CA GLY A 118 -0.28 16.07 -4.50
C GLY A 118 -0.82 16.85 -3.30
N SER A 119 -2.15 17.00 -3.22
CA SER A 119 -2.82 17.58 -2.06
C SER A 119 -3.30 16.49 -1.11
N PRO A 120 -2.73 16.34 0.08
CA PRO A 120 -3.21 15.38 1.07
C PRO A 120 -4.67 15.68 1.47
N HIS A 121 -5.44 14.63 1.76
CA HIS A 121 -6.82 14.76 2.16
C HIS A 121 -7.27 13.60 3.06
N GLY A 122 -7.93 13.93 4.15
CA GLY A 122 -8.61 13.02 5.06
C GLY A 122 -7.70 12.06 5.82
N LYS A 123 -8.32 11.15 6.54
CA LYS A 123 -7.62 10.15 7.36
C LYS A 123 -7.63 8.78 6.69
N MET A 124 -6.53 8.05 6.81
CA MET A 124 -6.45 6.63 6.50
C MET A 124 -6.48 5.85 7.82
N TRP A 125 -7.29 4.80 7.88
CA TRP A 125 -7.43 3.94 9.06
C TRP A 125 -6.74 2.62 8.78
N THR A 126 -5.68 2.30 9.54
CA THR A 126 -4.97 1.03 9.42
C THR A 126 -5.49 0.05 10.47
N THR A 127 -5.94 -1.12 10.02
CA THR A 127 -6.47 -2.19 10.88
C THR A 127 -6.18 -3.57 10.30
N ASP A 128 -5.93 -4.56 11.16
CA ASP A 128 -5.78 -5.97 10.75
C ASP A 128 -7.14 -6.69 10.55
N LEU A 129 -8.24 -5.99 10.76
CA LEU A 129 -9.59 -6.53 10.59
C LEU A 129 -10.17 -6.12 9.24
N LEU A 130 -10.89 -7.04 8.61
CA LEU A 130 -11.73 -6.73 7.46
C LEU A 130 -13.00 -6.03 7.97
N LEU A 131 -13.10 -4.72 7.73
CA LEU A 131 -14.26 -3.92 8.14
C LEU A 131 -15.32 -3.93 7.04
N THR A 132 -16.44 -4.59 7.31
CA THR A 132 -17.60 -4.69 6.40
C THR A 132 -18.90 -4.25 7.07
N ASP A 133 -18.89 -4.00 8.37
CA ASP A 133 -20.04 -3.50 9.10
C ASP A 133 -20.36 -2.06 8.70
N THR A 134 -21.60 -1.82 8.27
CA THR A 134 -22.02 -0.53 7.71
C THR A 134 -22.01 0.58 8.76
N ASP A 135 -22.39 0.28 10.00
CA ASP A 135 -22.48 1.30 11.05
C ASP A 135 -21.08 1.66 11.56
N GLU A 136 -20.18 0.67 11.68
CA GLU A 136 -18.79 0.91 12.03
C GLU A 136 -18.10 1.78 10.97
N VAL A 137 -18.24 1.43 9.68
CA VAL A 137 -17.67 2.20 8.57
C VAL A 137 -18.27 3.60 8.49
N ALA A 138 -19.57 3.77 8.74
CA ALA A 138 -20.21 5.09 8.81
C ALA A 138 -19.66 5.93 9.97
N GLY A 139 -19.40 5.31 11.12
CA GLY A 139 -18.73 5.95 12.26
C GLY A 139 -17.29 6.42 11.94
N LEU A 140 -16.52 5.62 11.19
CA LEU A 140 -15.20 6.02 10.72
C LEU A 140 -15.27 7.21 9.76
N ARG A 141 -16.20 7.16 8.80
CA ARG A 141 -16.45 8.26 7.86
C ARG A 141 -16.81 9.56 8.58
N ALA A 142 -17.65 9.51 9.60
CA ALA A 142 -18.02 10.69 10.41
C ALA A 142 -16.80 11.31 11.13
N ARG A 143 -15.75 10.53 11.39
CA ARG A 143 -14.47 10.98 11.96
C ARG A 143 -13.45 11.46 10.92
N GLY A 144 -13.86 11.60 9.64
CA GLY A 144 -13.02 12.07 8.55
C GLY A 144 -12.11 10.99 7.94
N VAL A 145 -12.36 9.71 8.22
CA VAL A 145 -11.67 8.61 7.55
C VAL A 145 -12.20 8.51 6.11
N VAL A 146 -11.30 8.41 5.14
CA VAL A 146 -11.60 8.29 3.72
C VAL A 146 -11.24 6.92 3.16
N SER A 147 -10.30 6.22 3.79
CA SER A 147 -9.84 4.90 3.33
C SER A 147 -9.36 4.01 4.45
N LEU A 148 -9.34 2.71 4.16
CA LEU A 148 -8.95 1.62 5.06
C LEU A 148 -7.79 0.83 4.45
N ASP A 149 -6.76 0.54 5.25
CA ASP A 149 -5.68 -0.36 4.86
C ASP A 149 -5.23 -1.24 6.03
N MET A 150 -4.23 -2.08 5.80
CA MET A 150 -3.78 -3.05 6.80
C MET A 150 -2.29 -2.90 7.17
N GLU A 151 -1.57 -1.91 6.66
CA GLU A 151 -0.10 -1.85 6.81
C GLU A 151 0.46 -0.47 7.14
N THR A 152 -0.18 0.60 6.65
CA THR A 152 0.48 1.92 6.58
C THR A 152 0.89 2.47 7.93
N ALA A 153 0.07 2.35 8.99
CA ALA A 153 0.44 2.81 10.32
C ALA A 153 1.66 2.07 10.88
N ALA A 154 1.77 0.77 10.61
CA ALA A 154 2.91 -0.02 11.06
C ALA A 154 4.22 0.36 10.35
N VAL A 155 4.16 0.72 9.06
CA VAL A 155 5.30 1.30 8.33
C VAL A 155 5.66 2.67 8.89
N ALA A 156 4.65 3.51 9.15
CA ALA A 156 4.82 4.84 9.74
C ALA A 156 5.52 4.78 11.10
N GLU A 157 5.08 3.90 11.99
CA GLU A 157 5.69 3.67 13.30
C GLU A 157 7.19 3.37 13.19
N VAL A 158 7.57 2.48 12.27
CA VAL A 158 8.98 2.12 12.06
C VAL A 158 9.79 3.30 11.52
N CYS A 159 9.23 4.05 10.58
CA CYS A 159 9.89 5.19 9.96
C CYS A 159 10.08 6.33 10.96
N GLU A 160 9.04 6.70 11.71
CA GLU A 160 9.10 7.78 12.70
C GLU A 160 10.02 7.43 13.87
N GLY A 161 10.00 6.17 14.33
CA GLY A 161 10.94 5.70 15.35
C GLY A 161 12.42 5.78 14.95
N ARG A 162 12.70 5.93 13.65
CA ARG A 162 14.06 6.08 13.09
C ARG A 162 14.34 7.46 12.49
N GLY A 163 13.39 8.38 12.56
CA GLY A 163 13.51 9.72 11.99
C GLY A 163 13.60 9.73 10.45
N ILE A 164 13.05 8.70 9.77
CA ILE A 164 13.08 8.58 8.32
C ILE A 164 11.79 9.16 7.74
N PRO A 165 11.84 10.16 6.84
CA PRO A 165 10.66 10.68 6.16
C PRO A 165 9.94 9.57 5.38
N TRP A 166 8.62 9.56 5.46
CA TRP A 166 7.80 8.59 4.75
C TRP A 166 6.60 9.26 4.09
N SER A 167 6.09 8.67 3.03
CA SER A 167 4.97 9.19 2.24
C SER A 167 4.09 8.05 1.76
N VAL A 168 2.82 8.35 1.42
CA VAL A 168 1.83 7.35 1.03
C VAL A 168 1.25 7.68 -0.33
N PHE A 169 1.20 6.67 -1.21
CA PHE A 169 0.48 6.67 -2.47
C PHE A 169 -0.37 5.41 -2.54
N ARG A 170 -1.61 5.53 -2.13
CA ARG A 170 -2.59 4.45 -2.23
C ARG A 170 -3.68 4.82 -3.23
N ALA A 171 -4.39 3.83 -3.78
CA ALA A 171 -5.55 4.11 -4.61
C ALA A 171 -6.68 3.12 -4.28
N ILE A 172 -7.90 3.58 -4.46
CA ILE A 172 -9.10 2.81 -4.13
C ILE A 172 -9.24 1.60 -5.04
N SER A 173 -9.24 0.39 -4.49
CA SER A 173 -9.44 -0.89 -5.18
C SER A 173 -10.84 -1.44 -5.04
N ASP A 174 -11.50 -1.15 -3.92
CA ASP A 174 -12.78 -1.67 -3.48
C ASP A 174 -13.43 -0.71 -2.48
N ARG A 175 -14.62 -1.06 -2.03
CA ARG A 175 -15.36 -0.28 -1.03
C ARG A 175 -15.73 -1.19 0.12
N ALA A 176 -15.61 -0.70 1.35
CA ALA A 176 -15.77 -1.50 2.55
C ALA A 176 -17.15 -2.14 2.68
N THR A 177 -18.21 -1.44 2.22
CA THR A 177 -19.61 -1.87 2.43
C THR A 177 -20.38 -2.21 1.16
N ASP A 178 -19.69 -2.34 -0.01
CA ASP A 178 -20.37 -2.71 -1.28
C ASP A 178 -20.48 -4.22 -1.49
N GLY A 179 -20.03 -5.01 -0.51
CA GLY A 179 -20.01 -6.46 -0.57
C GLY A 179 -19.03 -7.03 -1.59
N SER A 180 -18.11 -6.25 -2.14
CA SER A 180 -17.11 -6.73 -3.11
C SER A 180 -16.09 -7.67 -2.48
N ILE A 181 -15.78 -7.48 -1.21
CA ILE A 181 -14.93 -8.35 -0.40
C ILE A 181 -15.72 -8.81 0.82
N ASP A 182 -15.68 -10.10 1.12
CA ASP A 182 -16.14 -10.72 2.35
C ASP A 182 -15.04 -11.60 2.93
N GLU A 183 -15.24 -12.15 4.12
CA GLU A 183 -14.25 -12.99 4.80
C GLU A 183 -13.84 -14.19 3.94
N GLU A 184 -14.79 -14.79 3.21
CA GLU A 184 -14.52 -15.96 2.38
C GLU A 184 -13.60 -15.60 1.21
N ILE A 185 -13.86 -14.49 0.53
CA ILE A 185 -12.99 -13.95 -0.53
C ILE A 185 -11.62 -13.55 0.04
N PHE A 186 -11.59 -12.92 1.22
CA PHE A 186 -10.35 -12.52 1.88
C PHE A 186 -9.45 -13.73 2.15
N HIS A 187 -10.01 -14.85 2.59
CA HIS A 187 -9.28 -16.10 2.85
C HIS A 187 -8.84 -16.86 1.58
N LEU A 188 -9.21 -16.40 0.38
CA LEU A 188 -8.69 -16.97 -0.88
C LEU A 188 -7.27 -16.52 -1.22
N SER A 189 -6.68 -15.64 -0.41
CA SER A 189 -5.30 -15.18 -0.58
C SER A 189 -4.37 -15.77 0.48
N HIS A 190 -3.10 -15.96 0.10
CA HIS A 190 -2.03 -16.25 1.04
C HIS A 190 -1.66 -15.00 1.86
N ARG A 191 -0.88 -15.16 2.93
CA ARG A 191 -0.40 -14.04 3.76
C ARG A 191 0.45 -13.01 3.02
N ASP A 192 1.07 -13.39 1.92
CA ASP A 192 1.80 -12.49 1.03
C ASP A 192 0.91 -11.78 0.00
N GLY A 193 -0.42 -11.92 0.11
CA GLY A 193 -1.39 -11.34 -0.81
C GLY A 193 -1.47 -12.02 -2.17
N THR A 194 -0.77 -13.14 -2.39
CA THR A 194 -0.93 -13.91 -3.63
C THR A 194 -2.21 -14.74 -3.57
N PRO A 195 -3.00 -14.75 -4.67
CA PRO A 195 -4.19 -15.60 -4.73
C PRO A 195 -3.83 -17.09 -4.58
N ASN A 196 -4.55 -17.80 -3.72
CA ASN A 196 -4.48 -19.25 -3.64
C ASN A 196 -5.26 -19.84 -4.83
N GLY A 197 -4.57 -20.05 -5.97
CA GLY A 197 -5.20 -20.48 -7.23
C GLY A 197 -6.14 -21.69 -7.09
N PRO A 198 -5.73 -22.80 -6.44
CA PRO A 198 -6.62 -23.94 -6.19
C PRO A 198 -7.85 -23.58 -5.35
N ALA A 199 -7.70 -22.74 -4.31
CA ALA A 199 -8.83 -22.29 -3.49
C ALA A 199 -9.79 -21.41 -4.30
N VAL A 200 -9.25 -20.46 -5.05
CA VAL A 200 -10.05 -19.58 -5.95
C VAL A 200 -10.80 -20.42 -6.99
N ALA A 201 -10.13 -21.36 -7.65
CA ALA A 201 -10.78 -22.21 -8.65
C ALA A 201 -11.92 -23.03 -8.05
N ARG A 202 -11.69 -23.66 -6.88
CA ARG A 202 -12.72 -24.45 -6.17
C ARG A 202 -13.89 -23.56 -5.71
N TYR A 203 -13.60 -22.35 -5.24
CA TYR A 203 -14.60 -21.38 -4.84
C TYR A 203 -15.49 -20.99 -6.03
N LEU A 204 -14.90 -20.63 -7.17
CA LEU A 204 -15.64 -20.23 -8.38
C LEU A 204 -16.44 -21.39 -8.99
N LEU A 205 -15.96 -22.63 -8.91
CA LEU A 205 -16.72 -23.80 -9.33
C LEU A 205 -17.98 -24.01 -8.50
N ARG A 206 -17.95 -23.67 -7.21
CA ARG A 206 -19.11 -23.76 -6.31
C ARG A 206 -20.04 -22.56 -6.42
N HIS A 207 -19.51 -21.40 -6.81
CA HIS A 207 -20.21 -20.14 -6.87
C HIS A 207 -20.05 -19.44 -8.23
N PRO A 208 -20.49 -20.05 -9.36
CA PRO A 208 -20.25 -19.50 -10.70
C PRO A 208 -20.86 -18.10 -10.90
N ALA A 209 -21.95 -17.77 -10.20
CA ALA A 209 -22.58 -16.46 -10.22
C ALA A 209 -21.66 -15.33 -9.71
N LEU A 210 -20.60 -15.65 -8.93
CA LEU A 210 -19.66 -14.68 -8.40
C LEU A 210 -18.49 -14.36 -9.36
N ILE A 211 -18.34 -15.10 -10.47
CA ILE A 211 -17.27 -14.87 -11.46
C ILE A 211 -17.24 -13.41 -11.94
N PRO A 212 -18.37 -12.76 -12.33
CA PRO A 212 -18.34 -11.35 -12.73
C PRO A 212 -17.87 -10.40 -11.63
N ARG A 213 -18.24 -10.69 -10.36
CA ARG A 213 -17.80 -9.93 -9.18
C ARG A 213 -16.28 -10.04 -9.00
N MET A 214 -15.71 -11.25 -9.04
CA MET A 214 -14.28 -11.51 -8.92
C MET A 214 -13.46 -10.86 -10.05
N VAL A 215 -13.96 -10.91 -11.29
CA VAL A 215 -13.33 -10.24 -12.43
C VAL A 215 -13.34 -8.71 -12.23
N ARG A 216 -14.43 -8.14 -11.76
CA ARG A 216 -14.56 -6.70 -11.47
C ARG A 216 -13.58 -6.29 -10.37
N LEU A 217 -13.51 -7.05 -9.27
CA LEU A 217 -12.58 -6.83 -8.18
C LEU A 217 -11.12 -6.86 -8.69
N GLY A 218 -10.72 -7.88 -9.43
CA GLY A 218 -9.39 -8.00 -10.00
C GLY A 218 -9.00 -6.85 -10.94
N ARG A 219 -9.95 -6.34 -11.73
CA ARG A 219 -9.75 -5.15 -12.56
C ARG A 219 -9.59 -3.88 -11.70
N GLY A 220 -10.40 -3.76 -10.64
CA GLY A 220 -10.30 -2.66 -9.68
C GLY A 220 -8.94 -2.60 -9.02
N VAL A 221 -8.49 -3.72 -8.47
CA VAL A 221 -7.17 -3.87 -7.87
C VAL A 221 -6.05 -3.51 -8.84
N THR A 222 -6.10 -4.02 -10.08
CA THR A 222 -5.10 -3.71 -11.10
C THR A 222 -5.07 -2.20 -11.41
N ARG A 223 -6.24 -1.59 -11.61
CA ARG A 223 -6.35 -0.15 -11.88
C ARG A 223 -5.80 0.68 -10.71
N ALA A 224 -6.15 0.33 -9.49
CA ALA A 224 -5.69 1.02 -8.29
C ALA A 224 -4.16 0.94 -8.14
N ALA A 225 -3.58 -0.26 -8.27
CA ALA A 225 -2.13 -0.46 -8.21
C ALA A 225 -1.38 0.36 -9.28
N GLU A 226 -1.93 0.43 -10.50
CA GLU A 226 -1.36 1.26 -11.58
C GLU A 226 -1.41 2.76 -11.24
N THR A 227 -2.53 3.23 -10.69
CA THR A 227 -2.69 4.64 -10.29
C THR A 227 -1.71 5.02 -9.19
N ALA A 228 -1.64 4.22 -8.12
CA ALA A 228 -0.74 4.45 -6.99
C ALA A 228 0.74 4.47 -7.44
N ALA A 229 1.16 3.47 -8.22
CA ALA A 229 2.51 3.38 -8.74
C ALA A 229 2.84 4.56 -9.68
N ALA A 230 1.93 4.97 -10.56
CA ALA A 230 2.15 6.10 -11.45
C ALA A 230 2.31 7.42 -10.68
N ALA A 231 1.54 7.61 -9.61
CA ALA A 231 1.65 8.79 -8.75
C ALA A 231 2.99 8.81 -7.99
N ALA A 232 3.39 7.69 -7.39
CA ALA A 232 4.65 7.55 -6.68
C ALA A 232 5.87 7.78 -7.62
N VAL A 233 5.84 7.23 -8.83
CA VAL A 233 6.91 7.44 -9.83
C VAL A 233 7.01 8.90 -10.23
N ARG A 234 5.88 9.58 -10.48
CA ARG A 234 5.89 11.03 -10.78
C ARG A 234 6.48 11.85 -9.63
N ALA A 235 6.13 11.51 -8.38
CA ALA A 235 6.68 12.18 -7.20
C ALA A 235 8.21 12.03 -7.11
N CYS A 236 8.74 10.86 -7.41
CA CYS A 236 10.20 10.62 -7.45
C CYS A 236 10.92 11.36 -8.59
N SER A 237 10.20 11.75 -9.65
CA SER A 237 10.78 12.43 -10.81
C SER A 237 10.73 13.96 -10.70
N GLN A 238 10.08 14.49 -9.67
CA GLN A 238 10.03 15.92 -9.40
C GLN A 238 11.27 16.33 -8.58
N PRO A 239 11.93 17.45 -8.91
CA PRO A 239 13.09 17.94 -8.19
C PRO A 239 12.77 18.35 -6.75
#